data_18310b0093cf298b326ee358d141c48c
#
_entry.id   18310b0093cf298b326ee358d141c48c
#
_cell.length_a   1.000
_cell.length_b   1.000
_cell.length_c   1.000
_cell.angle_alpha   90.00
_cell.angle_beta   90.00
_cell.angle_gamma   90.00
#
_symmetry.space_group_name_H-M   'P 1'
#
loop_
_entity.id
_entity.type
_entity.pdbx_description
1 polymer ?
#
loop_
_entity_poly.entity_id
_entity_poly.type
_entity_poly.pdbx_seq_one_letter_code
_entity_poly.pdbx_strand_id
1 'polypeptide(L)'
;MKGDPHPRHLSSGTEHPSRLQKDEEEEEEEEPSGTEEGSPKSPLWVFGYGSLVWRPDFEFTSRKVGYIRGYSRRFWQGDTFHRGNEKTPGRVVTLQEDYNGCTWGVGYELHGLQIAAVLKYLNIREAVLGGYDTKLVKFYPQEEEADEPVLALVYIATPQNPSYLGPASEEDIAAQIIVSSGRAGHNIEYLLRLADFMRYRCPQVEDEHLFSIEEALISILPCIYPAEEPLVQ
;
A
#
# COMPACT_ATOMS: atom_id res chain seq x y z
N MET A 1 -30.66 0.18 64.55
CA MET A 1 -30.64 -0.91 65.57
C MET A 1 -29.43 -1.73 65.26
N LYS A 2 -28.39 -1.54 66.02
CA LYS A 2 -27.79 -2.45 67.01
C LYS A 2 -27.34 -3.74 66.37
N GLY A 3 -26.11 -4.22 66.44
CA GLY A 3 -24.96 -3.89 67.26
C GLY A 3 -23.90 -4.95 66.95
N ASP A 4 -22.65 -4.53 67.07
CA ASP A 4 -21.46 -5.36 67.33
C ASP A 4 -21.66 -6.14 68.70
N PRO A 5 -20.84 -7.09 69.04
CA PRO A 5 -19.39 -6.96 69.13
C PRO A 5 -18.52 -8.24 69.02
N HIS A 6 -17.18 -8.02 68.93
CA HIS A 6 -16.04 -8.79 69.39
C HIS A 6 -16.20 -9.45 70.82
N PRO A 7 -15.27 -10.30 71.35
CA PRO A 7 -13.81 -10.31 71.19
C PRO A 7 -13.02 -11.65 71.46
N ARG A 8 -11.65 -11.61 71.23
CA ARG A 8 -10.51 -12.12 72.01
C ARG A 8 -10.38 -13.66 72.33
N HIS A 9 -9.21 -14.29 72.41
CA HIS A 9 -7.91 -14.09 73.07
C HIS A 9 -6.90 -15.19 72.65
N LEU A 10 -5.63 -14.83 72.38
CA LEU A 10 -4.37 -15.12 73.09
C LEU A 10 -4.02 -16.60 73.46
N SER A 11 -2.82 -17.06 72.98
CA SER A 11 -1.55 -17.17 73.76
C SER A 11 -0.56 -18.05 72.98
N SER A 12 0.60 -17.59 72.59
CA SER A 12 1.91 -17.68 73.25
C SER A 12 2.52 -19.07 73.34
N GLY A 13 3.72 -19.21 72.81
CA GLY A 13 4.64 -20.33 73.03
C GLY A 13 5.94 -20.16 72.25
N THR A 14 6.92 -19.62 72.95
CA THR A 14 8.34 -19.53 72.60
C THR A 14 8.98 -20.89 72.57
N GLU A 15 9.92 -21.15 71.62
CA GLU A 15 11.26 -21.69 71.93
C GLU A 15 12.16 -21.78 70.67
N HIS A 16 13.36 -21.25 70.79
CA HIS A 16 14.56 -21.36 69.95
C HIS A 16 15.49 -22.46 70.54
N PRO A 17 16.64 -22.79 69.94
CA PRO A 17 17.11 -22.89 68.53
C PRO A 17 17.84 -24.21 68.24
N SER A 18 18.07 -24.52 66.96
CA SER A 18 19.21 -25.38 66.60
C SER A 18 19.75 -24.99 65.19
N ARG A 19 20.99 -24.65 65.24
CA ARG A 19 21.93 -24.29 64.19
C ARG A 19 22.31 -25.53 63.36
N LEU A 20 22.07 -25.54 62.07
CA LEU A 20 22.74 -26.42 61.10
C LEU A 20 23.12 -25.68 59.85
N GLN A 21 24.29 -25.97 59.41
CA GLN A 21 25.16 -25.41 58.43
C GLN A 21 24.48 -25.18 57.07
N LYS A 22 24.77 -24.01 56.47
CA LYS A 22 24.62 -23.69 55.07
C LYS A 22 25.74 -24.36 54.28
N ASP A 23 25.37 -25.24 53.40
CA ASP A 23 26.19 -25.56 52.24
C ASP A 23 25.78 -24.55 51.14
N GLU A 24 26.72 -23.69 50.79
CA GLU A 24 26.61 -22.77 49.67
C GLU A 24 26.87 -23.57 48.40
N GLU A 25 25.80 -23.98 47.71
CA GLU A 25 25.90 -24.38 46.31
C GLU A 25 25.89 -23.09 45.47
N GLU A 26 27.04 -22.75 44.90
CA GLU A 26 27.19 -21.75 43.86
C GLU A 26 26.40 -22.24 42.62
N GLU A 27 25.19 -21.72 42.41
CA GLU A 27 24.52 -21.80 41.10
C GLU A 27 25.31 -20.89 40.14
N GLU A 28 26.12 -21.50 39.27
CA GLU A 28 26.66 -20.87 38.10
C GLU A 28 25.45 -20.44 37.23
N GLU A 29 25.13 -19.15 37.20
CA GLU A 29 24.28 -18.56 36.22
C GLU A 29 24.92 -18.73 34.82
N GLU A 30 24.52 -19.77 34.09
CA GLU A 30 24.76 -19.85 32.66
C GLU A 30 24.07 -18.67 31.97
N GLU A 31 24.85 -17.66 31.60
CA GLU A 31 24.42 -16.66 30.67
C GLU A 31 23.98 -17.36 29.35
N PRO A 32 22.77 -17.09 28.82
CA PRO A 32 22.39 -17.62 27.55
C PRO A 32 23.18 -16.89 26.45
N SER A 33 24.32 -17.42 26.10
CA SER A 33 25.00 -17.08 24.85
C SER A 33 24.22 -17.68 23.68
N GLY A 34 23.23 -16.98 23.25
CA GLY A 34 22.45 -17.27 22.07
C GLY A 34 22.19 -15.99 21.32
N THR A 35 23.21 -15.49 20.59
CA THR A 35 22.93 -14.63 19.43
C THR A 35 22.05 -15.45 18.49
N GLU A 36 20.74 -15.27 18.59
CA GLU A 36 19.84 -15.60 17.50
C GLU A 36 20.28 -14.75 16.29
N GLU A 37 21.23 -15.26 15.50
CA GLU A 37 21.39 -14.87 14.11
C GLU A 37 20.03 -15.15 13.46
N GLY A 38 19.22 -14.08 13.38
CA GLY A 38 17.90 -14.14 12.80
C GLY A 38 18.00 -14.75 11.41
N SER A 39 17.36 -15.90 11.22
CA SER A 39 17.07 -16.44 9.88
C SER A 39 16.70 -15.29 8.97
N PRO A 40 17.23 -15.21 7.74
CA PRO A 40 16.87 -14.13 6.83
C PRO A 40 15.35 -14.09 6.72
N LYS A 41 14.73 -13.02 7.24
CA LYS A 41 13.29 -12.86 7.14
C LYS A 41 12.92 -12.96 5.68
N SER A 42 11.97 -13.81 5.36
CA SER A 42 11.47 -13.99 3.99
C SER A 42 11.21 -12.62 3.34
N PRO A 43 11.55 -12.44 2.06
CA PRO A 43 11.32 -11.17 1.38
C PRO A 43 9.84 -10.78 1.43
N LEU A 44 9.57 -9.49 1.55
CA LEU A 44 8.23 -8.94 1.38
C LEU A 44 8.14 -8.36 -0.03
N TRP A 45 7.08 -8.72 -0.75
CA TRP A 45 6.75 -8.11 -2.03
C TRP A 45 5.66 -7.05 -1.86
N VAL A 46 5.80 -5.94 -2.59
CA VAL A 46 4.78 -4.88 -2.70
C VAL A 46 4.41 -4.73 -4.16
N PHE A 47 3.11 -4.78 -4.47
CA PHE A 47 2.61 -4.64 -5.82
C PHE A 47 2.05 -3.24 -6.07
N GLY A 48 2.64 -2.54 -7.05
CA GLY A 48 2.19 -1.25 -7.54
C GLY A 48 1.48 -1.36 -8.88
N TYR A 49 0.32 -0.70 -8.99
CA TYR A 49 -0.52 -0.68 -10.19
C TYR A 49 -0.96 0.72 -10.62
N GLY A 50 -0.56 1.73 -9.89
CA GLY A 50 -0.75 3.17 -10.14
C GLY A 50 0.58 3.90 -10.14
N SER A 51 0.69 5.02 -9.42
CA SER A 51 1.90 5.85 -9.41
C SER A 51 3.17 5.12 -8.97
N LEU A 52 3.07 4.04 -8.22
CA LEU A 52 4.21 3.23 -7.81
C LEU A 52 4.96 2.60 -9.01
N VAL A 53 4.32 2.42 -10.17
CA VAL A 53 5.00 1.80 -11.33
C VAL A 53 6.08 2.71 -11.93
N TRP A 54 5.99 4.04 -11.74
CA TRP A 54 7.01 4.99 -12.18
C TRP A 54 7.67 5.78 -11.05
N ARG A 55 7.03 5.82 -9.86
CA ARG A 55 7.51 6.61 -8.72
C ARG A 55 7.33 5.84 -7.40
N PRO A 56 8.13 4.78 -7.16
CA PRO A 56 8.11 4.08 -5.88
C PRO A 56 8.55 4.99 -4.71
N ASP A 57 9.59 5.81 -4.89
CA ASP A 57 10.17 6.71 -3.87
C ASP A 57 10.63 5.96 -2.60
N PHE A 58 10.98 4.68 -2.73
CA PHE A 58 11.58 3.85 -1.68
C PHE A 58 12.63 2.91 -2.26
N GLU A 59 13.51 2.40 -1.40
CA GLU A 59 14.54 1.44 -1.79
C GLU A 59 13.95 0.04 -1.90
N PHE A 60 14.41 -0.72 -2.88
CA PHE A 60 14.02 -2.11 -3.12
C PHE A 60 15.22 -2.93 -3.61
N THR A 61 15.19 -4.23 -3.36
CA THR A 61 16.24 -5.17 -3.80
C THR A 61 16.11 -5.50 -5.28
N SER A 62 14.90 -5.82 -5.71
CA SER A 62 14.58 -6.06 -7.11
C SER A 62 13.18 -5.58 -7.46
N ARG A 63 12.92 -5.44 -8.76
CA ARG A 63 11.57 -5.16 -9.27
C ARG A 63 11.29 -6.01 -10.48
N LYS A 64 10.07 -6.50 -10.58
CA LYS A 64 9.60 -7.32 -11.69
C LYS A 64 8.29 -6.77 -12.22
N VAL A 65 8.16 -6.68 -13.54
CA VAL A 65 6.87 -6.45 -14.19
C VAL A 65 6.06 -7.74 -14.10
N GLY A 66 4.76 -7.64 -13.90
CA GLY A 66 3.89 -8.80 -13.79
C GLY A 66 2.44 -8.39 -13.50
N TYR A 67 1.66 -9.33 -13.04
CA TYR A 67 0.22 -9.10 -12.86
C TYR A 67 -0.33 -9.79 -11.62
N ILE A 68 -1.50 -9.32 -11.21
CA ILE A 68 -2.38 -9.98 -10.24
C ILE A 68 -3.68 -10.37 -10.91
N ARG A 69 -4.33 -11.43 -10.42
CA ARG A 69 -5.63 -11.89 -10.90
C ARG A 69 -6.75 -11.55 -9.93
N GLY A 70 -7.97 -11.49 -10.44
CA GLY A 70 -9.17 -11.25 -9.63
C GLY A 70 -9.46 -9.77 -9.41
N TYR A 71 -8.76 -8.89 -10.14
CA TYR A 71 -8.90 -7.44 -10.02
C TYR A 71 -8.79 -6.75 -11.37
N SER A 72 -9.62 -5.70 -11.54
CA SER A 72 -9.52 -4.74 -12.64
C SER A 72 -9.13 -3.36 -12.10
N ARG A 73 -8.23 -2.67 -12.80
CA ARG A 73 -7.82 -1.29 -12.53
C ARG A 73 -8.94 -0.34 -12.94
N ARG A 74 -9.30 0.61 -12.02
CA ARG A 74 -10.36 1.60 -12.29
C ARG A 74 -9.98 2.96 -11.74
N PHE A 75 -10.21 4.04 -12.51
CA PHE A 75 -10.06 5.43 -12.10
C PHE A 75 -11.25 5.90 -11.25
N TRP A 76 -11.53 5.18 -10.16
CA TRP A 76 -12.71 5.39 -9.32
C TRP A 76 -12.39 5.99 -7.95
N GLN A 77 -11.11 6.20 -7.63
CA GLN A 77 -10.67 6.84 -6.40
C GLN A 77 -10.45 8.34 -6.60
N GLY A 78 -11.03 9.16 -5.73
CA GLY A 78 -10.76 10.59 -5.67
C GLY A 78 -9.45 10.89 -4.96
N ASP A 79 -8.78 11.94 -5.40
CA ASP A 79 -7.55 12.43 -4.80
C ASP A 79 -7.62 13.95 -4.65
N THR A 80 -7.59 14.42 -3.41
CA THR A 80 -7.62 15.86 -3.07
C THR A 80 -6.27 16.39 -2.63
N PHE A 81 -5.20 15.58 -2.71
CA PHE A 81 -3.89 15.93 -2.22
C PHE A 81 -2.80 15.88 -3.30
N HIS A 82 -2.59 14.74 -3.94
CA HIS A 82 -1.48 14.55 -4.89
C HIS A 82 -1.81 15.08 -6.28
N ARG A 83 -2.98 14.70 -6.82
CA ARG A 83 -3.38 15.00 -8.22
C ARG A 83 -4.66 15.83 -8.32
N GLY A 84 -5.17 16.27 -7.19
CA GLY A 84 -6.32 17.16 -7.08
C GLY A 84 -6.27 17.99 -5.81
N ASN A 85 -7.34 18.70 -5.55
CA ASN A 85 -7.58 19.50 -4.34
C ASN A 85 -9.06 19.42 -3.96
N GLU A 86 -9.44 20.00 -2.83
CA GLU A 86 -10.82 19.95 -2.31
C GLU A 86 -11.88 20.50 -3.28
N LYS A 87 -11.51 21.45 -4.15
CA LYS A 87 -12.43 22.06 -5.12
C LYS A 87 -12.52 21.24 -6.41
N THR A 88 -11.39 20.70 -6.85
CA THR A 88 -11.26 19.90 -8.07
C THR A 88 -10.50 18.62 -7.72
N PRO A 89 -11.19 17.61 -7.13
CA PRO A 89 -10.58 16.33 -6.84
C PRO A 89 -10.10 15.66 -8.14
N GLY A 90 -8.90 15.09 -8.10
CA GLY A 90 -8.40 14.26 -9.18
C GLY A 90 -9.01 12.87 -9.15
N ARG A 91 -8.78 12.12 -10.23
CA ARG A 91 -9.07 10.68 -10.27
C ARG A 91 -7.77 9.91 -10.38
N VAL A 92 -7.61 8.94 -9.48
CA VAL A 92 -6.50 7.99 -9.45
C VAL A 92 -7.05 6.57 -9.43
N VAL A 93 -6.18 5.60 -9.67
CA VAL A 93 -6.62 4.21 -9.78
C VAL A 93 -6.81 3.55 -8.41
N THR A 94 -7.79 2.67 -8.36
CA THR A 94 -7.96 1.62 -7.37
C THR A 94 -8.20 0.29 -8.07
N LEU A 95 -8.34 -0.79 -7.30
CA LEU A 95 -8.66 -2.13 -7.80
C LEU A 95 -10.11 -2.46 -7.46
N GLN A 96 -10.85 -2.86 -8.48
CA GLN A 96 -12.18 -3.44 -8.34
C GLN A 96 -12.07 -4.96 -8.39
N GLU A 97 -12.70 -5.68 -7.45
CA GLU A 97 -12.81 -7.13 -7.54
C GLU A 97 -13.54 -7.53 -8.82
N ASP A 98 -12.90 -8.39 -9.61
CA ASP A 98 -13.38 -8.86 -10.90
C ASP A 98 -12.84 -10.26 -11.13
N TYR A 99 -13.73 -11.25 -11.14
CA TYR A 99 -13.33 -12.66 -11.26
C TYR A 99 -12.45 -12.94 -12.48
N ASN A 100 -12.72 -12.28 -13.60
CA ASN A 100 -11.95 -12.41 -14.84
C ASN A 100 -10.87 -11.34 -14.98
N GLY A 101 -10.76 -10.43 -13.98
CA GLY A 101 -9.83 -9.31 -14.01
C GLY A 101 -8.38 -9.76 -13.91
N CYS A 102 -7.53 -9.03 -14.63
CA CYS A 102 -6.09 -9.17 -14.59
C CYS A 102 -5.47 -7.77 -14.63
N THR A 103 -4.76 -7.39 -13.58
CA THR A 103 -4.13 -6.07 -13.48
C THR A 103 -2.63 -6.20 -13.54
N TRP A 104 -2.01 -5.56 -14.53
CA TRP A 104 -0.57 -5.50 -14.70
C TRP A 104 0.05 -4.33 -13.94
N GLY A 105 1.26 -4.53 -13.45
CA GLY A 105 1.98 -3.55 -12.65
C GLY A 105 3.40 -3.99 -12.37
N VAL A 106 3.93 -3.55 -11.22
CA VAL A 106 5.30 -3.84 -10.79
C VAL A 106 5.28 -4.41 -9.38
N GLY A 107 5.90 -5.57 -9.18
CA GLY A 107 6.25 -6.10 -7.87
C GLY A 107 7.62 -5.62 -7.44
N TYR A 108 7.75 -5.15 -6.21
CA TYR A 108 8.99 -4.72 -5.57
C TYR A 108 9.36 -5.66 -4.44
N GLU A 109 10.55 -6.21 -4.49
CA GLU A 109 11.10 -7.11 -3.48
C GLU A 109 11.88 -6.33 -2.42
N LEU A 110 11.54 -6.56 -1.15
CA LEU A 110 12.11 -5.89 0.00
C LEU A 110 12.75 -6.90 0.95
N HIS A 111 13.91 -6.59 1.47
CA HIS A 111 14.65 -7.44 2.42
C HIS A 111 15.02 -6.72 3.71
N GLY A 112 15.11 -7.49 4.79
CA GLY A 112 15.71 -7.08 6.05
C GLY A 112 15.16 -5.76 6.60
N LEU A 113 16.06 -4.82 6.88
CA LEU A 113 15.72 -3.51 7.46
C LEU A 113 14.90 -2.60 6.52
N GLN A 114 14.97 -2.81 5.20
CA GLN A 114 14.17 -2.06 4.22
C GLN A 114 12.68 -2.23 4.48
N ILE A 115 12.24 -3.43 4.88
CA ILE A 115 10.82 -3.76 5.07
C ILE A 115 10.14 -2.78 6.01
N ALA A 116 10.70 -2.56 7.20
CA ALA A 116 10.09 -1.67 8.19
C ALA A 116 10.03 -0.21 7.70
N ALA A 117 11.09 0.28 7.07
CA ALA A 117 11.17 1.63 6.54
C ALA A 117 10.16 1.86 5.41
N VAL A 118 10.08 0.92 4.46
CA VAL A 118 9.17 1.00 3.31
C VAL A 118 7.72 0.87 3.74
N LEU A 119 7.39 -0.07 4.65
CA LEU A 119 6.02 -0.18 5.17
C LEU A 119 5.57 1.08 5.90
N LYS A 120 6.46 1.71 6.69
CA LYS A 120 6.15 2.99 7.34
C LYS A 120 5.89 4.09 6.31
N TYR A 121 6.72 4.20 5.29
CA TYR A 121 6.56 5.17 4.20
C TYR A 121 5.25 4.96 3.44
N LEU A 122 4.97 3.72 3.00
CA LEU A 122 3.76 3.38 2.26
C LEU A 122 2.49 3.55 3.10
N ASN A 123 2.55 3.21 4.40
CA ASN A 123 1.43 3.43 5.29
C ASN A 123 1.05 4.92 5.37
N ILE A 124 2.03 5.82 5.44
CA ILE A 124 1.77 7.27 5.42
C ILE A 124 1.21 7.69 4.06
N ARG A 125 1.86 7.30 2.97
CA ARG A 125 1.51 7.72 1.61
C ARG A 125 0.14 7.21 1.17
N GLU A 126 -0.15 5.94 1.41
CA GLU A 126 -1.32 5.25 0.85
C GLU A 126 -2.47 5.15 1.88
N ALA A 127 -2.20 4.72 3.10
CA ALA A 127 -3.25 4.52 4.10
C ALA A 127 -3.65 5.82 4.79
N VAL A 128 -2.70 6.61 5.30
CA VAL A 128 -3.01 7.83 6.08
C VAL A 128 -3.47 8.96 5.17
N LEU A 129 -2.79 9.21 4.05
CA LEU A 129 -3.11 10.30 3.11
C LEU A 129 -4.16 9.90 2.07
N GLY A 130 -4.16 8.65 1.63
CA GLY A 130 -5.05 8.15 0.58
C GLY A 130 -6.23 7.32 1.08
N GLY A 131 -6.22 6.89 2.35
CA GLY A 131 -7.26 6.05 2.94
C GLY A 131 -7.35 4.65 2.33
N TYR A 132 -6.26 4.15 1.75
CA TYR A 132 -6.21 2.81 1.16
C TYR A 132 -6.06 1.74 2.24
N ASP A 133 -6.78 0.64 2.07
CA ASP A 133 -6.62 -0.58 2.84
C ASP A 133 -5.53 -1.47 2.24
N THR A 134 -4.96 -2.35 3.06
CA THR A 134 -3.94 -3.31 2.62
C THR A 134 -4.51 -4.70 2.43
N LYS A 135 -4.04 -5.42 1.40
CA LYS A 135 -4.41 -6.80 1.12
C LYS A 135 -3.19 -7.58 0.63
N LEU A 136 -3.14 -8.87 0.92
CA LEU A 136 -2.16 -9.79 0.32
C LEU A 136 -2.79 -10.46 -0.89
N VAL A 137 -2.08 -10.43 -2.02
CA VAL A 137 -2.52 -11.03 -3.29
C VAL A 137 -1.40 -11.85 -3.90
N LYS A 138 -1.74 -12.80 -4.75
CA LYS A 138 -0.75 -13.52 -5.56
C LYS A 138 -0.31 -12.64 -6.71
N PHE A 139 0.98 -12.32 -6.75
CA PHE A 139 1.65 -11.63 -7.83
C PHE A 139 2.37 -12.65 -8.71
N TYR A 140 2.18 -12.53 -10.01
CA TYR A 140 2.75 -13.38 -11.05
C TYR A 140 3.77 -12.57 -11.84
N PRO A 141 5.09 -12.74 -11.59
CA PRO A 141 6.12 -12.08 -12.38
C PRO A 141 6.06 -12.53 -13.84
N GLN A 142 6.35 -11.60 -14.76
CA GLN A 142 6.51 -11.89 -16.18
C GLN A 142 8.01 -12.11 -16.48
N GLU A 143 8.50 -13.31 -16.28
CA GLU A 143 9.85 -13.72 -16.70
C GLU A 143 9.76 -15.02 -17.51
N GLU A 144 10.78 -15.27 -18.37
CA GLU A 144 10.79 -16.41 -19.31
C GLU A 144 10.88 -17.77 -18.59
N GLU A 145 11.45 -17.82 -17.40
CA GLU A 145 11.41 -18.98 -16.51
C GLU A 145 10.25 -18.76 -15.55
N ALA A 146 9.29 -19.66 -15.56
CA ALA A 146 8.06 -19.61 -14.77
C ALA A 146 8.36 -19.48 -13.27
N ASP A 147 8.58 -18.24 -12.81
CA ASP A 147 8.66 -17.94 -11.40
C ASP A 147 7.33 -18.30 -10.73
N GLU A 148 7.41 -19.01 -9.64
CA GLU A 148 6.24 -19.29 -8.80
C GLU A 148 5.61 -17.96 -8.34
N PRO A 149 4.26 -17.88 -8.28
CA PRO A 149 3.61 -16.68 -7.80
C PRO A 149 4.00 -16.41 -6.34
N VAL A 150 4.29 -15.16 -6.04
CA VAL A 150 4.63 -14.71 -4.68
C VAL A 150 3.47 -13.94 -4.05
N LEU A 151 3.39 -13.94 -2.72
CA LEU A 151 2.45 -13.09 -2.01
C LEU A 151 3.00 -11.65 -1.96
N ALA A 152 2.20 -10.72 -2.45
CA ALA A 152 2.54 -9.30 -2.46
C ALA A 152 1.48 -8.48 -1.71
N LEU A 153 1.95 -7.48 -0.97
CA LEU A 153 1.11 -6.48 -0.35
C LEU A 153 0.61 -5.50 -1.42
N VAL A 154 -0.68 -5.22 -1.41
CA VAL A 154 -1.31 -4.24 -2.31
C VAL A 154 -2.17 -3.28 -1.50
N TYR A 155 -2.24 -2.02 -1.94
CA TYR A 155 -3.07 -0.98 -1.35
C TYR A 155 -4.29 -0.75 -2.24
N ILE A 156 -5.50 -0.83 -1.66
CA ILE A 156 -6.77 -0.78 -2.39
C ILE A 156 -7.69 0.24 -1.71
N ALA A 157 -8.22 1.20 -2.47
CA ALA A 157 -9.32 2.04 -2.02
C ALA A 157 -10.65 1.34 -2.29
N THR A 158 -11.38 1.06 -1.22
CA THR A 158 -12.69 0.40 -1.28
C THR A 158 -13.82 1.42 -1.30
N PRO A 159 -15.07 1.04 -1.60
CA PRO A 159 -16.23 1.93 -1.51
C PRO A 159 -16.46 2.58 -0.14
N GLN A 160 -15.83 2.06 0.93
CA GLN A 160 -15.85 2.64 2.27
C GLN A 160 -14.87 3.81 2.44
N ASN A 161 -13.95 3.99 1.49
CA ASN A 161 -13.05 5.14 1.50
C ASN A 161 -13.84 6.44 1.28
N PRO A 162 -13.68 7.48 2.13
CA PRO A 162 -14.43 8.74 2.01
C PRO A 162 -14.25 9.46 0.67
N SER A 163 -13.13 9.23 0.00
CA SER A 163 -12.80 9.84 -1.29
C SER A 163 -13.14 8.93 -2.49
N TYR A 164 -13.78 7.79 -2.25
CA TYR A 164 -14.18 6.89 -3.32
C TYR A 164 -15.28 7.54 -4.17
N LEU A 165 -15.02 7.73 -5.45
CA LEU A 165 -15.94 8.38 -6.39
C LEU A 165 -16.82 7.38 -7.15
N GLY A 166 -16.38 6.13 -7.23
CA GLY A 166 -17.09 5.07 -7.94
C GLY A 166 -17.03 5.18 -9.46
N PRO A 167 -17.86 4.37 -10.14
CA PRO A 167 -17.94 4.34 -11.60
C PRO A 167 -18.41 5.67 -12.19
N ALA A 168 -17.84 5.99 -13.35
CA ALA A 168 -18.29 7.04 -14.24
C ALA A 168 -17.94 6.65 -15.67
N SER A 169 -18.47 7.35 -16.68
CA SER A 169 -18.05 7.15 -18.07
C SER A 169 -16.58 7.59 -18.26
N GLU A 170 -15.92 7.04 -19.25
CA GLU A 170 -14.53 7.38 -19.56
C GLU A 170 -14.40 8.87 -19.91
N GLU A 171 -15.39 9.44 -20.57
CA GLU A 171 -15.47 10.87 -20.93
C GLU A 171 -15.59 11.75 -19.67
N ASP A 172 -16.46 11.38 -18.70
CA ASP A 172 -16.59 12.11 -17.44
C ASP A 172 -15.33 12.02 -16.61
N ILE A 173 -14.67 10.85 -16.58
CA ILE A 173 -13.39 10.65 -15.91
C ILE A 173 -12.32 11.54 -16.57
N ALA A 174 -12.21 11.53 -17.89
CA ALA A 174 -11.27 12.36 -18.64
C ALA A 174 -11.51 13.85 -18.39
N ALA A 175 -12.76 14.31 -18.42
CA ALA A 175 -13.13 15.69 -18.14
C ALA A 175 -12.71 16.13 -16.72
N GLN A 176 -12.88 15.26 -15.74
CA GLN A 176 -12.43 15.53 -14.36
C GLN A 176 -10.90 15.56 -14.26
N ILE A 177 -10.19 14.65 -14.93
CA ILE A 177 -8.72 14.58 -14.94
C ILE A 177 -8.12 15.85 -15.53
N ILE A 178 -8.69 16.39 -16.61
CA ILE A 178 -8.17 17.56 -17.32
C ILE A 178 -8.07 18.79 -16.40
N VAL A 179 -9.07 19.01 -15.55
CA VAL A 179 -9.16 20.21 -14.72
C VAL A 179 -8.49 20.06 -13.35
N SER A 180 -7.99 18.87 -13.02
CA SER A 180 -7.50 18.57 -11.68
C SER A 180 -5.98 18.66 -11.60
N SER A 181 -5.49 19.29 -10.52
CA SER A 181 -4.08 19.38 -10.19
C SER A 181 -3.87 19.42 -8.68
N GLY A 182 -2.84 18.74 -8.21
CA GLY A 182 -2.48 18.66 -6.79
C GLY A 182 -0.99 18.93 -6.56
N ARG A 183 -0.51 18.57 -5.38
CA ARG A 183 0.89 18.78 -4.98
C ARG A 183 1.91 18.02 -5.82
N ALA A 184 1.52 16.88 -6.38
CA ALA A 184 2.38 16.06 -7.23
C ALA A 184 2.26 16.43 -8.73
N GLY A 185 1.48 17.46 -9.06
CA GLY A 185 1.28 17.95 -10.43
C GLY A 185 -0.11 17.66 -10.98
N HIS A 186 -0.24 17.85 -12.30
CA HIS A 186 -1.50 17.67 -13.02
C HIS A 186 -1.96 16.20 -13.04
N ASN A 187 -3.26 16.00 -12.95
CA ASN A 187 -3.85 14.66 -13.02
C ASN A 187 -3.67 14.04 -14.42
N ILE A 188 -3.60 14.87 -15.47
CA ILE A 188 -3.26 14.43 -16.84
C ILE A 188 -1.94 13.65 -16.83
N GLU A 189 -0.91 14.16 -16.17
CA GLU A 189 0.40 13.48 -16.11
C GLU A 189 0.28 12.08 -15.49
N TYR A 190 -0.52 11.93 -14.44
CA TYR A 190 -0.76 10.62 -13.82
C TYR A 190 -1.33 9.61 -14.82
N LEU A 191 -2.36 10.00 -15.56
CA LEU A 191 -2.98 9.17 -16.60
C LEU A 191 -1.96 8.79 -17.69
N LEU A 192 -1.26 9.78 -18.23
CA LEU A 192 -0.33 9.55 -19.34
C LEU A 192 0.87 8.69 -18.95
N ARG A 193 1.42 8.88 -17.73
CA ARG A 193 2.51 8.02 -17.23
C ARG A 193 2.08 6.58 -17.04
N LEU A 194 0.86 6.35 -16.60
CA LEU A 194 0.33 5.00 -16.46
C LEU A 194 0.07 4.36 -17.84
N ALA A 195 -0.47 5.12 -18.78
CA ALA A 195 -0.65 4.66 -20.17
C ALA A 195 0.70 4.32 -20.82
N ASP A 196 1.71 5.15 -20.65
CA ASP A 196 3.06 4.89 -21.14
C ASP A 196 3.67 3.63 -20.53
N PHE A 197 3.53 3.45 -19.21
CA PHE A 197 3.98 2.21 -18.58
C PHE A 197 3.34 0.98 -19.22
N MET A 198 2.02 0.98 -19.39
CA MET A 198 1.32 -0.15 -20.01
C MET A 198 1.77 -0.36 -21.45
N ARG A 199 1.88 0.70 -22.25
CA ARG A 199 2.28 0.62 -23.65
C ARG A 199 3.70 0.12 -23.86
N TYR A 200 4.65 0.55 -23.01
CA TYR A 200 6.07 0.20 -23.19
C TYR A 200 6.52 -1.02 -22.42
N ARG A 201 5.89 -1.33 -21.28
CA ARG A 201 6.31 -2.43 -20.42
C ARG A 201 5.39 -3.64 -20.50
N CYS A 202 4.16 -3.46 -20.94
CA CYS A 202 3.13 -4.49 -21.05
C CYS A 202 2.42 -4.42 -22.41
N PRO A 203 3.16 -4.36 -23.56
CA PRO A 203 2.56 -4.12 -24.89
C PRO A 203 1.59 -5.20 -25.34
N GLN A 204 1.64 -6.38 -24.71
CA GLN A 204 0.74 -7.50 -24.97
C GLN A 204 -0.60 -7.40 -24.23
N VAL A 205 -0.77 -6.37 -23.40
CA VAL A 205 -1.95 -6.21 -22.52
C VAL A 205 -2.78 -5.03 -23.01
N GLU A 206 -4.06 -5.26 -23.20
CA GLU A 206 -5.03 -4.24 -23.52
C GLU A 206 -5.78 -3.84 -22.25
N ASP A 207 -5.46 -2.67 -21.66
CA ASP A 207 -6.19 -2.07 -20.54
C ASP A 207 -7.24 -1.10 -21.11
N GLU A 208 -8.39 -1.66 -21.54
CA GLU A 208 -9.44 -0.90 -22.20
C GLU A 208 -9.86 0.35 -21.43
N HIS A 209 -10.08 0.22 -20.11
CA HIS A 209 -10.50 1.35 -19.28
C HIS A 209 -9.48 2.50 -19.29
N LEU A 210 -8.20 2.19 -19.14
CA LEU A 210 -7.13 3.18 -19.18
C LEU A 210 -7.02 3.87 -20.54
N PHE A 211 -6.99 3.08 -21.60
CA PHE A 211 -6.78 3.62 -22.95
C PHE A 211 -8.02 4.36 -23.48
N SER A 212 -9.24 3.94 -23.10
CA SER A 212 -10.46 4.69 -23.44
C SER A 212 -10.52 6.05 -22.75
N ILE A 213 -10.05 6.15 -21.48
CA ILE A 213 -9.92 7.45 -20.80
C ILE A 213 -8.87 8.32 -21.47
N GLU A 214 -7.73 7.76 -21.87
CA GLU A 214 -6.68 8.47 -22.62
C GLU A 214 -7.21 9.01 -23.95
N GLU A 215 -7.94 8.20 -24.71
CA GLU A 215 -8.55 8.60 -25.99
C GLU A 215 -9.57 9.74 -25.80
N ALA A 216 -10.45 9.61 -24.79
CA ALA A 216 -11.39 10.66 -24.44
C ALA A 216 -10.68 11.97 -24.05
N LEU A 217 -9.61 11.88 -23.25
CA LEU A 217 -8.80 13.04 -22.88
C LEU A 217 -8.18 13.72 -24.09
N ILE A 218 -7.56 12.97 -25.01
CA ILE A 218 -6.95 13.50 -26.24
C ILE A 218 -8.00 14.19 -27.12
N SER A 219 -9.22 13.64 -27.16
CA SER A 219 -10.33 14.21 -27.93
C SER A 219 -10.85 15.53 -27.37
N ILE A 220 -10.82 15.71 -26.06
CA ILE A 220 -11.33 16.90 -25.35
C ILE A 220 -10.30 18.03 -25.32
N LEU A 221 -9.00 17.72 -25.20
CA LEU A 221 -7.93 18.72 -25.03
C LEU A 221 -7.94 19.84 -26.07
N PRO A 222 -8.09 19.61 -27.39
CA PRO A 222 -8.14 20.69 -28.39
C PRO A 222 -9.33 21.63 -28.22
N CYS A 223 -10.43 21.17 -27.62
CA CYS A 223 -11.61 22.02 -27.37
C CYS A 223 -11.39 23.00 -26.21
N ILE A 224 -10.54 22.62 -25.25
CA ILE A 224 -10.24 23.44 -24.06
C ILE A 224 -9.03 24.33 -24.30
N TYR A 225 -8.04 23.83 -25.05
CA TYR A 225 -6.81 24.54 -25.43
C TYR A 225 -6.72 24.57 -26.96
N PRO A 226 -7.53 25.41 -27.65
CA PRO A 226 -7.41 25.55 -29.10
C PRO A 226 -6.00 26.01 -29.45
N ALA A 227 -5.42 25.41 -30.48
CA ALA A 227 -4.13 25.84 -31.00
C ALA A 227 -4.23 27.33 -31.34
N GLU A 228 -3.29 28.16 -30.87
CA GLU A 228 -3.20 29.55 -31.30
C GLU A 228 -3.06 29.56 -32.85
N GLU A 229 -3.97 30.23 -33.54
CA GLU A 229 -3.84 30.41 -34.95
C GLU A 229 -2.51 31.16 -35.21
N PRO A 230 -1.66 30.68 -36.14
CA PRO A 230 -0.46 31.40 -36.48
C PRO A 230 -0.87 32.80 -36.96
N LEU A 231 -0.38 33.85 -36.27
CA LEU A 231 -0.54 35.21 -36.71
C LEU A 231 -0.02 35.33 -38.16
N VAL A 232 -0.96 35.36 -39.09
CA VAL A 232 -0.64 35.66 -40.51
C VAL A 232 -0.18 37.11 -40.53
N GLN A 233 1.14 37.29 -40.71
CA GLN A 233 1.75 38.59 -40.99
C GLN A 233 1.59 38.93 -42.47
#